data_93f40de68546edda00527e9e4aefc98f
#
_entry.id   93f40de68546edda00527e9e4aefc98f
#
_cell.length_a   1.000
_cell.length_b   1.000
_cell.length_c   1.000
_cell.angle_alpha   90.00
_cell.angle_beta   90.00
_cell.angle_gamma   90.00
#
_symmetry.space_group_name_H-M   'P 1'
#
loop_
_entity.id
_entity.type
_entity.pdbx_description
1 polymer ?
#
loop_
_entity_poly.entity_id
_entity_poly.type
_entity_poly.pdbx_seq_one_letter_code
_entity_poly.pdbx_strand_id
1 'polypeptide(L)'
;EPAWIESGFPLSLSLPFRQEPFDEETTRAFFDNLLPEQGIRAKVSKLIQISEKNVYGFLETIGGECAGALTILADGDKPQSKPAYEKISTQKLGELVSLLPRRPLLAGQDGVRLSLAGAQNKIPITYLDDQFFFPANGSPSTHIIKPSIDDLPETVENEAFCMVLAKTAGMNVPEVKILDTYPSAYMVKRYDRVIEPLSIKRIHQEDFCQAMGLPVAQKYQNEGGPGTKQCFDLLAHCENPENDRASLLT
;
A
#
# COMPACT_ATOMS: atom_id res chain seq x y z
N GLU A 1 19.66 -4.99 2.89
CA GLU A 1 19.77 -6.39 3.32
C GLU A 1 20.40 -6.55 4.71
N PRO A 2 21.63 -6.06 5.03
CA PRO A 2 22.16 -6.18 6.39
C PRO A 2 21.26 -5.60 7.47
N ALA A 3 20.68 -4.40 7.23
CA ALA A 3 19.77 -3.75 8.16
C ALA A 3 18.45 -4.53 8.34
N TRP A 4 18.02 -5.28 7.33
CA TRP A 4 16.84 -6.14 7.43
C TRP A 4 17.11 -7.40 8.25
N ILE A 5 18.30 -7.99 8.10
CA ILE A 5 18.74 -9.11 8.93
C ILE A 5 18.78 -8.72 10.40
N GLU A 6 19.18 -7.50 10.72
CA GLU A 6 19.18 -6.96 12.09
C GLU A 6 17.75 -6.82 12.67
N SER A 7 16.71 -6.76 11.84
CA SER A 7 15.31 -6.73 12.30
C SER A 7 14.86 -7.99 13.01
N GLY A 8 15.53 -9.12 12.79
CA GLY A 8 15.26 -10.41 13.42
C GLY A 8 14.13 -11.22 12.78
N PHE A 9 13.52 -10.73 11.67
CA PHE A 9 12.52 -11.48 10.90
C PHE A 9 12.77 -11.34 9.39
N PRO A 10 12.38 -12.34 8.57
CA PRO A 10 12.59 -12.30 7.13
C PRO A 10 11.70 -11.24 6.44
N LEU A 11 12.08 -10.85 5.24
CA LEU A 11 11.31 -9.91 4.43
C LEU A 11 9.92 -10.44 4.07
N SER A 12 9.82 -11.74 3.83
CA SER A 12 8.59 -12.45 3.49
C SER A 12 8.74 -13.94 3.88
N LEU A 13 7.61 -14.62 4.03
CA LEU A 13 7.61 -16.08 4.13
C LEU A 13 8.21 -16.72 2.86
N SER A 14 8.00 -16.12 1.69
CA SER A 14 8.60 -16.56 0.42
C SER A 14 10.07 -16.14 0.26
N LEU A 15 10.54 -15.20 1.07
CA LEU A 15 11.92 -14.68 1.06
C LEU A 15 12.58 -14.83 2.45
N PRO A 16 12.74 -16.10 2.95
CA PRO A 16 13.36 -16.35 4.25
C PRO A 16 14.84 -15.98 4.25
N PHE A 17 15.43 -15.84 5.44
CA PHE A 17 16.87 -15.61 5.55
C PHE A 17 17.67 -16.77 4.94
N ARG A 18 18.55 -16.43 4.00
CA ARG A 18 19.52 -17.37 3.40
C ARG A 18 20.74 -16.62 2.88
N GLN A 19 21.85 -17.33 2.64
CA GLN A 19 23.08 -16.73 2.12
C GLN A 19 23.06 -16.59 0.60
N GLU A 20 22.49 -17.57 -0.12
CA GLU A 20 22.40 -17.53 -1.57
C GLU A 20 21.32 -16.54 -2.03
N PRO A 21 21.57 -15.83 -3.14
CA PRO A 21 20.56 -14.96 -3.75
C PRO A 21 19.30 -15.76 -4.12
N PHE A 22 18.15 -15.09 -4.06
CA PHE A 22 16.91 -15.60 -4.63
C PHE A 22 16.96 -15.49 -6.16
N ASP A 23 16.26 -16.41 -6.83
CA ASP A 23 16.04 -16.31 -8.27
C ASP A 23 15.14 -15.10 -8.62
N GLU A 24 15.12 -14.76 -9.90
CA GLU A 24 14.36 -13.62 -10.38
C GLU A 24 12.84 -13.80 -10.18
N GLU A 25 12.33 -15.01 -10.38
CA GLU A 25 10.89 -15.29 -10.29
C GLU A 25 10.39 -15.09 -8.86
N THR A 26 11.02 -15.67 -7.87
CA THR A 26 10.69 -15.54 -6.45
C THR A 26 10.80 -14.07 -5.98
N THR A 27 11.90 -13.41 -6.34
CA THR A 27 12.12 -12.01 -5.99
C THR A 27 11.06 -11.11 -6.63
N ARG A 28 10.80 -11.33 -7.91
CA ARG A 28 9.82 -10.57 -8.66
C ARG A 28 8.41 -10.75 -8.11
N ALA A 29 8.01 -11.96 -7.73
CA ALA A 29 6.69 -12.23 -7.16
C ALA A 29 6.42 -11.36 -5.92
N PHE A 30 7.39 -11.19 -5.03
CA PHE A 30 7.25 -10.32 -3.87
C PHE A 30 7.17 -8.83 -4.24
N PHE A 31 8.14 -8.34 -5.00
CA PHE A 31 8.30 -6.91 -5.25
C PHE A 31 7.27 -6.34 -6.24
N ASP A 32 6.79 -7.14 -7.19
CA ASP A 32 5.76 -6.75 -8.15
C ASP A 32 4.40 -6.49 -7.46
N ASN A 33 4.10 -7.25 -6.39
CA ASN A 33 2.89 -7.06 -5.58
C ASN A 33 2.88 -5.77 -4.74
N LEU A 34 3.98 -5.02 -4.67
CA LEU A 34 4.01 -3.67 -4.08
C LEU A 34 3.54 -2.58 -5.04
N LEU A 35 3.48 -2.89 -6.33
CA LEU A 35 3.21 -1.92 -7.39
C LEU A 35 1.72 -1.79 -7.69
N PRO A 36 1.29 -0.66 -8.26
CA PRO A 36 -0.07 -0.52 -8.77
C PRO A 36 -0.36 -1.53 -9.88
N GLU A 37 -1.63 -1.82 -10.06
CA GLU A 37 -2.11 -2.87 -10.96
C GLU A 37 -2.78 -2.29 -12.21
N GLN A 38 -2.92 -3.13 -13.24
CA GLN A 38 -3.73 -2.91 -14.44
C GLN A 38 -3.58 -1.50 -15.05
N GLY A 39 -4.70 -0.81 -15.29
CA GLY A 39 -4.74 0.50 -15.94
C GLY A 39 -4.00 1.60 -15.16
N ILE A 40 -3.89 1.51 -13.83
CA ILE A 40 -3.09 2.44 -13.02
C ILE A 40 -1.61 2.27 -13.37
N ARG A 41 -1.11 1.05 -13.41
CA ARG A 41 0.27 0.75 -13.77
C ARG A 41 0.63 1.25 -15.16
N ALA A 42 -0.25 1.04 -16.14
CA ALA A 42 -0.05 1.53 -17.49
C ALA A 42 0.03 3.07 -17.56
N LYS A 43 -0.80 3.77 -16.79
CA LYS A 43 -0.74 5.24 -16.71
C LYS A 43 0.54 5.71 -16.02
N VAL A 44 0.93 5.10 -14.89
CA VAL A 44 2.17 5.42 -14.19
C VAL A 44 3.38 5.18 -15.09
N SER A 45 3.45 4.04 -15.79
CA SER A 45 4.51 3.71 -16.75
C SER A 45 4.76 4.83 -17.76
N LYS A 46 3.69 5.37 -18.34
CA LYS A 46 3.79 6.50 -19.29
C LYS A 46 4.29 7.77 -18.64
N LEU A 47 3.86 8.06 -17.41
CA LEU A 47 4.26 9.28 -16.68
C LEU A 47 5.73 9.27 -16.27
N ILE A 48 6.24 8.11 -15.81
CA ILE A 48 7.63 7.96 -15.37
C ILE A 48 8.57 7.48 -16.51
N GLN A 49 8.03 7.16 -17.68
CA GLN A 49 8.77 6.67 -18.87
C GLN A 49 9.55 5.37 -18.61
N ILE A 50 8.99 4.49 -17.79
CA ILE A 50 9.54 3.17 -17.46
C ILE A 50 8.57 2.08 -17.91
N SER A 51 9.08 1.02 -18.54
CA SER A 51 8.25 -0.12 -18.98
C SER A 51 7.52 -0.76 -17.80
N GLU A 52 6.23 -1.09 -17.97
CA GLU A 52 5.43 -1.81 -16.98
C GLU A 52 6.06 -3.11 -16.49
N LYS A 53 6.90 -3.73 -17.31
CA LYS A 53 7.60 -4.97 -16.98
C LYS A 53 8.88 -4.75 -16.14
N ASN A 54 9.37 -3.51 -16.05
CA ASN A 54 10.55 -3.19 -15.27
C ASN A 54 10.17 -2.87 -13.82
N VAL A 55 9.94 -3.92 -13.02
CA VAL A 55 9.60 -3.83 -11.59
C VAL A 55 10.63 -3.03 -10.80
N TYR A 56 11.92 -3.28 -11.06
CA TYR A 56 13.02 -2.59 -10.39
C TYR A 56 12.96 -1.08 -10.63
N GLY A 57 12.91 -0.66 -11.89
CA GLY A 57 12.86 0.76 -12.24
C GLY A 57 11.61 1.47 -11.70
N PHE A 58 10.46 0.76 -11.64
CA PHE A 58 9.27 1.28 -10.97
C PHE A 58 9.53 1.56 -9.49
N LEU A 59 10.02 0.56 -8.76
CA LEU A 59 10.27 0.67 -7.33
C LEU A 59 11.35 1.70 -7.00
N GLU A 60 12.43 1.75 -7.80
CA GLU A 60 13.44 2.79 -7.69
C GLU A 60 12.83 4.20 -7.82
N THR A 61 11.84 4.36 -8.68
CA THR A 61 11.20 5.66 -8.95
C THR A 61 10.11 6.00 -7.94
N ILE A 62 9.20 5.05 -7.63
CA ILE A 62 8.01 5.33 -6.82
C ILE A 62 7.98 4.62 -5.46
N GLY A 63 8.94 3.75 -5.14
CA GLY A 63 8.92 2.88 -3.94
C GLY A 63 9.30 3.56 -2.62
N GLY A 64 9.24 4.88 -2.52
CA GLY A 64 9.59 5.60 -1.28
C GLY A 64 8.63 5.37 -0.13
N GLU A 65 7.33 5.23 -0.38
CA GLU A 65 6.31 4.90 0.61
C GLU A 65 5.46 3.74 0.07
N CYS A 66 5.71 2.55 0.58
CA CYS A 66 5.05 1.31 0.20
C CYS A 66 4.04 0.84 1.27
N ALA A 67 3.33 -0.24 0.96
CA ALA A 67 2.63 -1.02 1.97
C ALA A 67 3.63 -1.65 2.94
N GLY A 68 3.21 -1.81 4.21
CA GLY A 68 4.08 -2.35 5.24
C GLY A 68 5.22 -1.42 5.66
N ALA A 69 6.34 -2.00 6.07
CA ALA A 69 7.49 -1.28 6.59
C ALA A 69 8.54 -0.91 5.52
N LEU A 70 8.25 -1.17 4.25
CA LEU A 70 9.23 -1.02 3.19
C LEU A 70 9.37 0.43 2.71
N THR A 71 10.63 0.82 2.51
CA THR A 71 11.03 2.00 1.75
C THR A 71 12.13 1.56 0.79
N ILE A 72 11.89 1.68 -0.50
CA ILE A 72 12.84 1.29 -1.53
C ILE A 72 13.55 2.54 -2.04
N LEU A 73 14.85 2.52 -1.97
CA LEU A 73 15.72 3.63 -2.34
C LEU A 73 16.57 3.24 -3.55
N ALA A 74 17.00 4.23 -4.32
CA ALA A 74 18.00 4.01 -5.35
C ALA A 74 19.34 3.59 -4.73
N ASP A 75 20.17 2.90 -5.50
CA ASP A 75 21.49 2.47 -5.05
C ASP A 75 22.33 3.67 -4.60
N GLY A 76 22.91 3.56 -3.42
CA GLY A 76 23.68 4.64 -2.78
C GLY A 76 22.87 5.68 -2.00
N ASP A 77 21.54 5.71 -2.14
CA ASP A 77 20.68 6.57 -1.34
C ASP A 77 20.56 6.06 0.11
N LYS A 78 20.38 6.99 1.03
CA LYS A 78 20.16 6.67 2.45
C LYS A 78 18.76 7.07 2.88
N PRO A 79 18.13 6.30 3.80
CA PRO A 79 16.89 6.72 4.44
C PRO A 79 17.04 8.12 5.04
N GLN A 80 16.01 8.94 4.92
CA GLN A 80 16.01 10.25 5.55
C GLN A 80 16.01 10.10 7.08
N SER A 81 16.86 10.87 7.75
CA SER A 81 16.99 10.86 9.20
C SER A 81 15.77 11.48 9.91
N LYS A 82 15.01 12.31 9.22
CA LYS A 82 13.80 12.96 9.74
C LYS A 82 12.69 12.94 8.68
N PRO A 83 11.46 12.59 9.09
CA PRO A 83 10.30 12.70 8.21
C PRO A 83 10.07 14.14 7.76
N ALA A 84 9.61 14.30 6.53
CA ALA A 84 9.24 15.59 5.94
C ALA A 84 7.74 15.59 5.61
N TYR A 85 7.02 16.57 6.14
CA TYR A 85 5.57 16.72 5.98
C TYR A 85 5.24 18.14 5.54
N GLU A 86 4.55 18.26 4.43
CA GLU A 86 4.01 19.54 3.96
C GLU A 86 2.56 19.67 4.39
N LYS A 87 2.25 20.68 5.20
CA LYS A 87 0.86 20.95 5.60
C LYS A 87 0.04 21.41 4.39
N ILE A 88 -1.09 20.76 4.15
CA ILE A 88 -2.00 21.10 3.04
C ILE A 88 -3.40 21.43 3.57
N SER A 89 -4.10 22.33 2.86
CA SER A 89 -5.49 22.64 3.15
C SER A 89 -6.44 21.57 2.57
N THR A 90 -7.67 21.52 3.04
CA THR A 90 -8.73 20.68 2.47
C THR A 90 -8.96 21.00 0.99
N GLN A 91 -8.88 22.27 0.60
CA GLN A 91 -8.95 22.66 -0.81
C GLN A 91 -7.80 22.05 -1.61
N LYS A 92 -6.55 22.16 -1.12
CA LYS A 92 -5.38 21.56 -1.78
C LYS A 92 -5.49 20.05 -1.89
N LEU A 93 -6.02 19.40 -0.86
CA LEU A 93 -6.30 17.96 -0.91
C LEU A 93 -7.31 17.61 -2.02
N GLY A 94 -8.41 18.38 -2.16
CA GLY A 94 -9.37 18.20 -3.25
C GLY A 94 -8.73 18.37 -4.63
N GLU A 95 -7.84 19.35 -4.80
CA GLU A 95 -7.05 19.51 -6.04
C GLU A 95 -6.20 18.27 -6.35
N LEU A 96 -5.49 17.73 -5.34
CA LEU A 96 -4.69 16.50 -5.51
C LEU A 96 -5.57 15.30 -5.86
N VAL A 97 -6.70 15.12 -5.19
CA VAL A 97 -7.67 14.05 -5.47
C VAL A 97 -8.20 14.16 -6.91
N SER A 98 -8.51 15.36 -7.38
CA SER A 98 -9.00 15.59 -8.75
C SER A 98 -7.97 15.28 -9.83
N LEU A 99 -6.69 15.28 -9.50
CA LEU A 99 -5.61 14.92 -10.42
C LEU A 99 -5.41 13.41 -10.59
N LEU A 100 -5.82 12.60 -9.60
CA LEU A 100 -5.51 11.16 -9.55
C LEU A 100 -5.97 10.36 -10.78
N PRO A 101 -7.14 10.61 -11.42
CA PRO A 101 -7.53 9.91 -12.63
C PRO A 101 -6.54 10.09 -13.80
N ARG A 102 -5.90 11.28 -13.87
CA ARG A 102 -4.92 11.62 -14.91
C ARG A 102 -3.49 11.33 -14.48
N ARG A 103 -3.19 11.41 -13.19
CA ARG A 103 -1.87 11.23 -12.61
C ARG A 103 -1.95 10.34 -11.36
N PRO A 104 -2.13 9.03 -11.53
CA PRO A 104 -2.21 8.10 -10.42
C PRO A 104 -0.98 8.19 -9.52
N LEU A 105 -1.20 8.09 -8.20
CA LEU A 105 -0.15 8.21 -7.18
C LEU A 105 0.67 9.52 -7.29
N LEU A 106 0.19 10.51 -8.03
CA LEU A 106 0.91 11.73 -8.41
C LEU A 106 2.28 11.45 -9.06
N ALA A 107 2.40 10.31 -9.75
CA ALA A 107 3.65 9.85 -10.34
C ALA A 107 4.28 10.90 -11.27
N GLY A 108 5.61 11.00 -11.23
CA GLY A 108 6.40 11.96 -12.00
C GLY A 108 6.34 13.39 -11.47
N GLN A 109 5.84 13.64 -10.26
CA GLN A 109 6.03 14.91 -9.55
C GLN A 109 7.29 14.86 -8.69
N ASP A 110 8.02 15.98 -8.63
CA ASP A 110 9.24 16.09 -7.85
C ASP A 110 8.97 15.78 -6.35
N GLY A 111 9.82 14.96 -5.77
CA GLY A 111 9.71 14.56 -4.35
C GLY A 111 8.58 13.55 -4.04
N VAL A 112 7.79 13.13 -5.02
CA VAL A 112 6.70 12.17 -4.84
C VAL A 112 7.15 10.77 -5.21
N ARG A 113 7.23 9.87 -4.22
CA ARG A 113 7.62 8.47 -4.38
C ARG A 113 6.66 7.58 -3.61
N LEU A 114 5.51 7.28 -4.23
CA LEU A 114 4.39 6.58 -3.62
C LEU A 114 4.07 5.30 -4.39
N SER A 115 4.05 4.15 -3.72
CA SER A 115 3.71 2.86 -4.30
C SER A 115 2.72 2.13 -3.42
N LEU A 116 1.49 2.06 -3.88
CA LEU A 116 0.41 1.32 -3.24
C LEU A 116 -0.25 0.39 -4.27
N ALA A 117 -0.30 -0.89 -3.95
CA ALA A 117 -0.94 -1.91 -4.78
C ALA A 117 -2.43 -1.64 -5.03
N GLY A 118 -2.96 -2.25 -6.07
CA GLY A 118 -4.38 -2.22 -6.44
C GLY A 118 -4.71 -1.38 -7.67
N ALA A 119 -5.90 -1.60 -8.20
CA ALA A 119 -6.38 -1.05 -9.47
C ALA A 119 -7.17 0.27 -9.35
N GLN A 120 -7.42 0.77 -8.13
CA GLN A 120 -8.13 2.03 -7.88
C GLN A 120 -7.15 3.17 -7.64
N ASN A 121 -7.50 4.38 -8.14
CA ASN A 121 -6.79 5.61 -7.81
C ASN A 121 -6.77 5.83 -6.30
N LYS A 122 -5.61 6.17 -5.77
CA LYS A 122 -5.42 6.43 -4.34
C LYS A 122 -4.21 7.31 -4.10
N ILE A 123 -4.18 7.96 -2.93
CA ILE A 123 -3.04 8.74 -2.47
C ILE A 123 -2.86 8.53 -0.96
N PRO A 124 -1.65 8.24 -0.48
CA PRO A 124 -1.35 8.21 0.94
C PRO A 124 -1.20 9.64 1.47
N ILE A 125 -1.80 9.89 2.63
CA ILE A 125 -1.79 11.18 3.33
C ILE A 125 -1.50 10.94 4.81
N THR A 126 -0.87 11.91 5.46
CA THR A 126 -0.76 11.96 6.91
C THR A 126 -1.86 12.88 7.45
N TYR A 127 -2.70 12.35 8.33
CA TYR A 127 -3.78 13.08 8.99
C TYR A 127 -3.58 12.98 10.49
N LEU A 128 -3.28 14.11 11.12
CA LEU A 128 -2.99 14.23 12.55
C LEU A 128 -3.62 15.52 13.07
N ASP A 129 -4.24 15.47 14.24
CA ASP A 129 -4.84 16.60 14.92
C ASP A 129 -5.76 17.43 14.00
N ASP A 130 -6.64 16.73 13.26
CA ASP A 130 -7.56 17.30 12.26
C ASP A 130 -6.89 18.12 11.14
N GLN A 131 -5.60 17.84 10.87
CA GLN A 131 -4.83 18.49 9.84
C GLN A 131 -4.26 17.50 8.83
N PHE A 132 -4.26 17.91 7.56
CA PHE A 132 -3.70 17.13 6.46
C PHE A 132 -2.27 17.53 6.16
N PHE A 133 -1.44 16.53 5.94
CA PHE A 133 -0.05 16.70 5.53
C PHE A 133 0.27 15.77 4.37
N PHE A 134 0.97 16.29 3.37
CA PHE A 134 1.53 15.48 2.30
C PHE A 134 2.87 14.88 2.78
N PRO A 135 3.01 13.54 2.79
CA PRO A 135 4.28 12.90 3.15
C PRO A 135 5.28 13.02 1.99
N ALA A 136 6.38 13.73 2.21
CA ALA A 136 7.44 13.89 1.23
C ALA A 136 8.60 12.93 1.48
N ASN A 137 9.35 12.60 0.41
CA ASN A 137 10.60 11.87 0.48
C ASN A 137 10.53 10.51 1.22
N GLY A 138 9.44 9.76 1.03
CA GLY A 138 9.25 8.46 1.68
C GLY A 138 8.88 8.53 3.16
N SER A 139 8.40 9.68 3.65
CA SER A 139 7.87 9.81 5.01
C SER A 139 6.62 8.96 5.19
N PRO A 140 6.40 8.33 6.37
CA PRO A 140 5.26 7.45 6.57
C PRO A 140 3.94 8.24 6.56
N SER A 141 2.99 7.77 5.76
CA SER A 141 1.59 8.24 5.77
C SER A 141 0.78 7.53 6.85
N THR A 142 -0.37 8.08 7.24
CA THR A 142 -1.28 7.47 8.23
C THR A 142 -2.61 7.00 7.64
N HIS A 143 -2.98 7.54 6.49
CA HIS A 143 -4.26 7.29 5.83
C HIS A 143 -4.07 7.10 4.33
N ILE A 144 -5.04 6.45 3.70
CA ILE A 144 -5.18 6.36 2.25
C ILE A 144 -6.46 7.08 1.87
N ILE A 145 -6.38 7.94 0.85
CA ILE A 145 -7.52 8.64 0.28
C ILE A 145 -7.79 8.08 -1.11
N LYS A 146 -9.07 7.81 -1.39
CA LYS A 146 -9.53 7.28 -2.67
C LYS A 146 -10.64 8.16 -3.22
N PRO A 147 -10.56 8.63 -4.46
CA PRO A 147 -11.68 9.26 -5.16
C PRO A 147 -12.74 8.24 -5.58
N SER A 148 -13.90 8.72 -5.98
CA SER A 148 -14.85 7.91 -6.76
C SER A 148 -14.18 7.34 -8.01
N ILE A 149 -14.68 6.20 -8.47
CA ILE A 149 -14.29 5.58 -9.75
C ILE A 149 -15.22 6.16 -10.83
N ASP A 150 -14.63 6.72 -11.90
CA ASP A 150 -15.38 7.46 -12.94
C ASP A 150 -16.57 6.66 -13.53
N ASP A 151 -16.37 5.36 -13.78
CA ASP A 151 -17.38 4.48 -14.36
C ASP A 151 -18.28 3.79 -13.30
N LEU A 152 -18.04 4.03 -12.01
CA LEU A 152 -18.80 3.46 -10.89
C LEU A 152 -19.17 4.56 -9.90
N PRO A 153 -20.31 5.22 -10.10
CA PRO A 153 -20.75 6.27 -9.18
C PRO A 153 -20.98 5.73 -7.76
N GLU A 154 -20.91 6.61 -6.79
CA GLU A 154 -21.16 6.32 -5.37
C GLU A 154 -20.20 5.30 -4.73
N THR A 155 -19.02 5.06 -5.34
CA THR A 155 -18.02 4.14 -4.75
C THR A 155 -17.46 4.63 -3.43
N VAL A 156 -17.37 5.93 -3.21
CA VAL A 156 -16.95 6.55 -1.95
C VAL A 156 -17.95 6.23 -0.84
N GLU A 157 -19.22 6.44 -1.11
CA GLU A 157 -20.33 6.20 -0.19
C GLU A 157 -20.50 4.70 0.09
N ASN A 158 -20.41 3.88 -0.97
CA ASN A 158 -20.53 2.44 -0.85
C ASN A 158 -19.39 1.84 -0.02
N GLU A 159 -18.14 2.25 -0.24
CA GLU A 159 -17.00 1.77 0.53
C GLU A 159 -17.12 2.17 2.00
N ALA A 160 -17.53 3.42 2.28
CA ALA A 160 -17.78 3.90 3.63
C ALA A 160 -18.93 3.15 4.31
N PHE A 161 -20.04 2.92 3.59
CA PHE A 161 -21.19 2.18 4.10
C PHE A 161 -20.81 0.74 4.47
N CYS A 162 -20.08 0.02 3.61
CA CYS A 162 -19.64 -1.34 3.88
C CYS A 162 -18.75 -1.42 5.12
N MET A 163 -17.85 -0.45 5.31
CA MET A 163 -16.97 -0.41 6.49
C MET A 163 -17.76 -0.11 7.78
N VAL A 164 -18.73 0.80 7.73
CA VAL A 164 -19.61 1.08 8.87
C VAL A 164 -20.48 -0.13 9.20
N LEU A 165 -21.02 -0.80 8.20
CA LEU A 165 -21.79 -2.02 8.38
C LEU A 165 -20.96 -3.13 9.03
N ALA A 166 -19.76 -3.38 8.54
CA ALA A 166 -18.82 -4.35 9.09
C ALA A 166 -18.49 -4.03 10.57
N LYS A 167 -18.21 -2.76 10.88
CA LYS A 167 -17.98 -2.31 12.26
C LYS A 167 -19.20 -2.55 13.15
N THR A 168 -20.41 -2.28 12.66
CA THR A 168 -21.67 -2.50 13.38
C THR A 168 -21.92 -3.99 13.61
N ALA A 169 -21.50 -4.85 12.69
CA ALA A 169 -21.53 -6.29 12.83
C ALA A 169 -20.45 -6.85 13.79
N GLY A 170 -19.63 -6.00 14.39
CA GLY A 170 -18.60 -6.40 15.36
C GLY A 170 -17.25 -6.78 14.76
N MET A 171 -17.05 -6.56 13.47
CA MET A 171 -15.76 -6.82 12.82
C MET A 171 -14.72 -5.76 13.20
N ASN A 172 -13.46 -6.17 13.28
CA ASN A 172 -12.35 -5.25 13.50
C ASN A 172 -11.95 -4.61 12.17
N VAL A 173 -12.44 -3.41 11.92
CA VAL A 173 -12.17 -2.65 10.69
C VAL A 173 -11.50 -1.32 10.99
N PRO A 174 -10.66 -0.81 10.07
CA PRO A 174 -10.05 0.51 10.20
C PRO A 174 -11.08 1.65 10.29
N GLU A 175 -10.68 2.75 10.89
CA GLU A 175 -11.49 3.98 10.90
C GLU A 175 -11.59 4.54 9.49
N VAL A 176 -12.81 4.98 9.12
CA VAL A 176 -13.11 5.55 7.81
C VAL A 176 -13.84 6.87 7.93
N LYS A 177 -13.69 7.71 6.93
CA LYS A 177 -14.37 9.00 6.83
C LYS A 177 -14.61 9.37 5.37
N ILE A 178 -15.79 9.90 5.05
CA ILE A 178 -16.01 10.62 3.79
C ILE A 178 -15.54 12.05 4.00
N LEU A 179 -14.67 12.52 3.12
CA LEU A 179 -14.14 13.87 3.16
C LEU A 179 -15.03 14.80 2.32
N ASP A 180 -15.37 15.95 2.88
CA ASP A 180 -16.04 17.04 2.19
C ASP A 180 -14.99 17.85 1.39
N THR A 181 -14.42 17.20 0.40
CA THR A 181 -13.54 17.78 -0.62
C THR A 181 -14.29 17.86 -1.95
N TYR A 182 -13.74 18.56 -2.93
CA TYR A 182 -14.29 18.54 -4.28
C TYR A 182 -13.21 18.01 -5.25
N PRO A 183 -13.42 16.82 -5.85
CA PRO A 183 -14.50 15.84 -5.58
C PRO A 183 -14.44 15.25 -4.16
N SER A 184 -15.57 14.71 -3.66
CA SER A 184 -15.60 13.97 -2.40
C SER A 184 -14.68 12.76 -2.47
N ALA A 185 -14.14 12.36 -1.32
CA ALA A 185 -13.19 11.25 -1.28
C ALA A 185 -13.39 10.39 -0.03
N TYR A 186 -13.15 9.10 -0.18
CA TYR A 186 -13.07 8.15 0.91
C TYR A 186 -11.70 8.20 1.56
N MET A 187 -11.65 8.29 2.88
CA MET A 187 -10.43 8.21 3.67
C MET A 187 -10.48 7.01 4.61
N VAL A 188 -9.44 6.21 4.62
CA VAL A 188 -9.27 5.06 5.52
C VAL A 188 -7.94 5.13 6.24
N LYS A 189 -7.98 4.87 7.55
CA LYS A 189 -6.76 4.77 8.37
C LYS A 189 -5.96 3.53 7.98
N ARG A 190 -4.65 3.68 7.84
CA ARG A 190 -3.75 2.58 7.57
C ARG A 190 -3.57 1.72 8.82
N TYR A 191 -3.82 0.41 8.71
CA TYR A 191 -3.60 -0.55 9.80
C TYR A 191 -2.12 -0.90 10.00
N ASP A 192 -1.31 -0.67 8.96
CA ASP A 192 0.15 -0.90 8.97
C ASP A 192 0.95 0.33 9.48
N ARG A 193 0.30 1.19 10.24
CA ARG A 193 0.92 2.38 10.85
C ARG A 193 0.52 2.54 12.31
N VAL A 194 1.50 2.79 13.17
CA VAL A 194 1.28 3.15 14.57
C VAL A 194 1.70 4.59 14.77
N ILE A 195 0.74 5.42 15.21
CA ILE A 195 0.98 6.83 15.51
C ILE A 195 1.43 6.91 16.97
N GLU A 196 2.63 7.40 17.18
CA GLU A 196 3.22 7.69 18.50
C GLU A 196 3.39 9.20 18.68
N PRO A 197 3.59 9.71 19.90
CA PRO A 197 3.68 11.16 20.16
C PRO A 197 4.72 11.92 19.33
N LEU A 198 5.80 11.24 18.91
CA LEU A 198 6.92 11.86 18.19
C LEU A 198 7.27 11.16 16.87
N SER A 199 6.54 10.11 16.50
CA SER A 199 6.88 9.30 15.33
C SER A 199 5.68 8.57 14.77
N ILE A 200 5.78 8.16 13.51
CA ILE A 200 4.87 7.22 12.88
C ILE A 200 5.69 5.98 12.55
N LYS A 201 5.40 4.88 13.24
CA LYS A 201 6.03 3.59 12.98
C LYS A 201 5.32 2.84 11.87
N ARG A 202 6.09 2.16 11.03
CA ARG A 202 5.58 1.21 10.05
C ARG A 202 5.53 -0.18 10.66
N ILE A 203 4.42 -0.88 10.46
CA ILE A 203 4.29 -2.31 10.73
C ILE A 203 4.50 -3.03 9.40
N HIS A 204 5.38 -4.03 9.39
CA HIS A 204 5.57 -4.83 8.19
C HIS A 204 4.33 -5.67 7.90
N GLN A 205 4.00 -5.78 6.62
CA GLN A 205 2.93 -6.62 6.11
C GLN A 205 3.30 -7.21 4.76
N GLU A 206 2.68 -8.29 4.42
CA GLU A 206 2.67 -8.89 3.10
C GLU A 206 1.26 -9.38 2.76
N ASP A 207 0.90 -9.42 1.49
CA ASP A 207 -0.33 -10.05 1.04
C ASP A 207 -0.12 -11.56 0.84
N PHE A 208 -1.22 -12.31 0.63
CA PHE A 208 -1.14 -13.76 0.44
C PHE A 208 -0.29 -14.16 -0.78
N CYS A 209 -0.29 -13.36 -1.84
CA CYS A 209 0.56 -13.64 -3.00
C CYS A 209 2.03 -13.47 -2.68
N GLN A 210 2.40 -12.42 -1.97
CA GLN A 210 3.77 -12.21 -1.50
C GLN A 210 4.22 -13.36 -0.60
N ALA A 211 3.41 -13.71 0.39
CA ALA A 211 3.71 -14.78 1.34
C ALA A 211 3.86 -16.16 0.67
N MET A 212 3.09 -16.43 -0.39
CA MET A 212 3.13 -17.66 -1.16
C MET A 212 4.12 -17.64 -2.33
N GLY A 213 4.76 -16.50 -2.61
CA GLY A 213 5.67 -16.34 -3.76
C GLY A 213 4.94 -16.37 -5.11
N LEU A 214 3.69 -15.92 -5.17
CA LEU A 214 2.86 -15.94 -6.37
C LEU A 214 2.96 -14.63 -7.15
N PRO A 215 3.05 -14.67 -8.49
CA PRO A 215 3.09 -13.47 -9.31
C PRO A 215 1.75 -12.74 -9.29
N VAL A 216 1.76 -11.42 -9.52
CA VAL A 216 0.56 -10.55 -9.58
C VAL A 216 -0.51 -11.09 -10.52
N ALA A 217 -0.13 -11.75 -11.62
CA ALA A 217 -1.07 -12.37 -12.55
C ALA A 217 -1.91 -13.51 -11.94
N GLN A 218 -1.52 -14.03 -10.77
CA GLN A 218 -2.23 -15.06 -10.01
C GLN A 218 -2.83 -14.50 -8.71
N LYS A 219 -3.13 -13.21 -8.65
CA LYS A 219 -3.67 -12.59 -7.46
C LYS A 219 -5.09 -13.03 -7.13
N TYR A 220 -5.89 -13.32 -8.15
CA TYR A 220 -7.29 -13.70 -7.99
C TYR A 220 -7.49 -15.17 -8.30
N GLN A 221 -8.37 -15.83 -7.53
CA GLN A 221 -8.63 -17.27 -7.66
C GLN A 221 -9.05 -17.68 -9.07
N ASN A 222 -9.85 -16.86 -9.78
CA ASN A 222 -10.25 -17.09 -11.16
C ASN A 222 -9.12 -16.94 -12.18
N GLU A 223 -7.99 -16.40 -11.78
CA GLU A 223 -6.75 -16.24 -12.57
C GLU A 223 -5.66 -17.26 -12.16
N GLY A 224 -6.05 -18.28 -11.37
CA GLY A 224 -5.13 -19.31 -10.88
C GLY A 224 -4.49 -18.99 -9.53
N GLY A 225 -4.99 -17.97 -8.85
CA GLY A 225 -4.53 -17.55 -7.52
C GLY A 225 -5.02 -18.45 -6.39
N PRO A 226 -4.60 -18.15 -5.14
CA PRO A 226 -4.90 -18.99 -3.99
C PRO A 226 -6.39 -18.96 -3.66
N GLY A 227 -6.94 -20.15 -3.44
CA GLY A 227 -8.28 -20.29 -2.88
C GLY A 227 -8.25 -20.18 -1.35
N THR A 228 -9.42 -20.09 -0.74
CA THR A 228 -9.61 -19.96 0.71
C THR A 228 -8.82 -21.02 1.48
N LYS A 229 -8.83 -22.29 1.03
CA LYS A 229 -8.08 -23.36 1.69
C LYS A 229 -6.59 -23.06 1.79
N GLN A 230 -5.96 -22.58 0.72
CA GLN A 230 -4.52 -22.25 0.69
C GLN A 230 -4.20 -21.08 1.63
N CYS A 231 -5.09 -20.08 1.71
CA CYS A 231 -4.97 -18.99 2.68
C CYS A 231 -5.04 -19.51 4.13
N PHE A 232 -5.98 -20.42 4.43
CA PHE A 232 -6.06 -21.07 5.75
C PHE A 232 -4.85 -21.94 6.08
N ASP A 233 -4.31 -22.65 5.10
CA ASP A 233 -3.12 -23.47 5.29
C ASP A 233 -1.91 -22.59 5.61
N LEU A 234 -1.77 -21.42 4.96
CA LEU A 234 -0.72 -20.45 5.27
C LEU A 234 -0.81 -19.93 6.69
N LEU A 235 -2.01 -19.58 7.16
CA LEU A 235 -2.22 -19.08 8.52
C LEU A 235 -1.91 -20.13 9.62
N ALA A 236 -1.72 -21.40 9.26
CA ALA A 236 -1.25 -22.42 10.20
C ALA A 236 0.16 -22.13 10.73
N HIS A 237 0.93 -21.31 10.02
CA HIS A 237 2.31 -20.93 10.36
C HIS A 237 2.42 -19.61 11.12
N CYS A 238 1.30 -18.91 11.37
CA CYS A 238 1.26 -17.68 12.15
C CYS A 238 1.38 -17.96 13.65
N GLU A 239 1.66 -16.92 14.43
CA GLU A 239 1.83 -17.03 15.89
C GLU A 239 0.54 -17.49 16.60
N ASN A 240 -0.64 -17.06 16.10
CA ASN A 240 -1.95 -17.37 16.66
C ASN A 240 -2.89 -17.99 15.61
N PRO A 241 -2.61 -19.21 15.09
CA PRO A 241 -3.28 -19.77 13.92
C PRO A 241 -4.81 -19.87 14.05
N GLU A 242 -5.33 -20.17 15.24
CA GLU A 242 -6.78 -20.30 15.46
C GLU A 242 -7.48 -18.96 15.39
N ASN A 243 -6.92 -17.92 16.04
CA ASN A 243 -7.47 -16.58 16.00
C ASN A 243 -7.37 -15.96 14.61
N ASP A 244 -6.23 -16.17 13.93
CA ASP A 244 -5.99 -15.62 12.60
C ASP A 244 -6.92 -16.26 11.57
N ARG A 245 -7.15 -17.57 11.67
CA ARG A 245 -8.14 -18.27 10.84
C ARG A 245 -9.58 -17.83 11.14
N ALA A 246 -9.94 -17.62 12.41
CA ALA A 246 -11.25 -17.10 12.79
C ALA A 246 -11.44 -15.67 12.23
N SER A 247 -10.42 -14.83 12.31
CA SER A 247 -10.45 -13.46 11.76
C SER A 247 -10.58 -13.42 10.23
N LEU A 248 -10.05 -14.43 9.51
CA LEU A 248 -10.23 -14.54 8.06
C LEU A 248 -11.67 -14.95 7.67
N LEU A 249 -12.44 -15.57 8.57
CA LEU A 249 -13.80 -16.02 8.33
C LEU A 249 -14.86 -14.95 8.64
N THR A 250 -14.50 -13.92 9.40
CA THR A 250 -15.40 -12.82 9.79
C THR A 250 -15.26 -11.64 8.85
#